data_ce840ad47b9eedefbf0a98d8e024b111
#
_entry.id   ce840ad47b9eedefbf0a98d8e024b111
#
_cell.length_a   1.000
_cell.length_b   1.000
_cell.length_c   1.000
_cell.angle_alpha   90.00
_cell.angle_beta   90.00
_cell.angle_gamma   90.00
#
_symmetry.space_group_name_H-M   'P 1'
#
loop_
_entity.id
_entity.type
_entity.pdbx_description
1 polymer ?
#
loop_
_entity_poly.entity_id
_entity_poly.type
_entity_poly.pdbx_seq_one_letter_code
_entity_poly.pdbx_strand_id
1 'polypeptide(L)'
;TRYMNRHVEIDWMAVSSYGSGTKSSGVVRILKDLDRDITGKNVLIIEDIVDTGLTLDWLSYNLKSRGAGSVEIMTVLRKPDAAIVQVDVRYVGFDIPKDFVIGYGLDFNEKYRNLPFIAVLAKHMYE
;
A
#
# COMPACT_ATOMS: atom_id res chain seq x y z
N THR A 1 10.60 7.12 9.80
CA THR A 1 11.20 6.56 11.03
C THR A 1 11.82 7.62 11.94
N ARG A 2 12.45 8.68 11.40
CA ARG A 2 13.18 9.68 12.22
C ARG A 2 12.35 10.40 13.30
N TYR A 3 11.03 10.41 13.18
CA TYR A 3 10.11 10.96 14.20
C TYR A 3 9.58 9.92 15.18
N MET A 4 9.96 8.66 15.04
CA MET A 4 9.60 7.61 15.98
C MET A 4 10.55 7.64 17.17
N ASN A 5 9.99 7.68 18.37
CA ASN A 5 10.75 7.71 19.63
C ASN A 5 10.97 6.31 20.22
N ARG A 6 10.89 5.27 19.41
CA ARG A 6 11.09 3.87 19.79
C ARG A 6 11.99 3.17 18.78
N HIS A 7 12.70 2.16 19.25
CA HIS A 7 13.43 1.27 18.35
C HIS A 7 12.45 0.47 17.49
N VAL A 8 12.68 0.47 16.19
CA VAL A 8 11.88 -0.26 15.21
C VAL A 8 12.78 -1.07 14.30
N GLU A 9 12.34 -2.26 13.96
CA GLU A 9 12.94 -3.04 12.88
C GLU A 9 12.24 -2.67 11.57
N ILE A 10 13.00 -2.56 10.49
CA ILE A 10 12.45 -2.26 9.16
C ILE A 10 12.73 -3.45 8.26
N ASP A 11 11.72 -3.85 7.52
CA ASP A 11 11.81 -4.88 6.50
C ASP A 11 11.00 -4.45 5.27
N TRP A 12 11.23 -5.08 4.14
CA TRP A 12 10.62 -4.73 2.87
C TRP A 12 9.96 -5.94 2.26
N MET A 13 8.78 -5.74 1.72
CA MET A 13 8.04 -6.74 0.99
C MET A 13 7.59 -6.16 -0.35
N ALA A 14 7.78 -6.91 -1.43
CA ALA A 14 7.28 -6.54 -2.74
C ALA A 14 6.21 -7.53 -3.16
N VAL A 15 5.03 -7.03 -3.47
CA VAL A 15 3.89 -7.81 -3.92
C VAL A 15 3.34 -7.23 -5.22
N SER A 16 2.82 -8.07 -6.09
CA SER A 16 2.08 -7.64 -7.28
C SER A 16 0.71 -8.27 -7.31
N SER A 17 -0.30 -7.48 -7.71
CA SER A 17 -1.59 -8.04 -8.07
C SER A 17 -1.48 -8.76 -9.41
N TYR A 18 -1.97 -10.00 -9.50
CA TYR A 18 -1.97 -10.76 -10.74
C TYR A 18 -3.17 -10.35 -11.60
N GLY A 19 -2.90 -9.92 -12.85
CA GLY A 19 -3.93 -9.59 -13.84
C GLY A 19 -3.45 -8.49 -14.80
N SER A 20 -3.48 -8.73 -16.11
CA SER A 20 -3.32 -7.71 -17.13
C SER A 20 -4.64 -6.93 -17.26
N GLY A 21 -4.63 -5.65 -16.97
CA GLY A 21 -5.78 -4.77 -17.15
C GLY A 21 -6.41 -4.30 -15.83
N THR A 22 -7.40 -3.46 -15.96
CA THR A 22 -8.11 -2.75 -14.88
C THR A 22 -8.95 -3.62 -13.93
N LYS A 23 -8.89 -4.95 -14.07
CA LYS A 23 -9.56 -5.90 -13.17
C LYS A 23 -8.51 -6.67 -12.37
N SER A 24 -8.31 -6.28 -11.12
CA SER A 24 -7.59 -7.06 -10.13
C SER A 24 -8.33 -8.39 -9.92
N SER A 25 -7.65 -9.51 -10.15
CA SER A 25 -8.21 -10.86 -9.95
C SER A 25 -8.23 -11.28 -8.47
N GLY A 26 -7.75 -10.42 -7.57
CA GLY A 26 -7.59 -10.77 -6.14
C GLY A 26 -6.42 -11.70 -5.85
N VAL A 27 -5.69 -12.16 -6.86
CA VAL A 27 -4.50 -12.99 -6.68
C VAL A 27 -3.29 -12.09 -6.47
N VAL A 28 -2.60 -12.29 -5.34
CA VAL A 28 -1.39 -11.57 -4.97
C VAL A 28 -0.18 -12.48 -5.10
N ARG A 29 0.86 -12.01 -5.78
CA ARG A 29 2.14 -12.69 -5.90
C ARG A 29 3.19 -11.97 -5.09
N ILE A 30 3.92 -12.70 -4.26
CA ILE A 30 5.07 -12.17 -3.53
C ILE A 30 6.30 -12.19 -4.47
N LEU A 31 6.86 -11.02 -4.75
CA LEU A 31 8.08 -10.85 -5.54
C LEU A 31 9.32 -10.81 -4.65
N LYS A 32 9.23 -10.15 -3.49
CA LYS A 32 10.20 -10.19 -2.40
C LYS A 32 9.46 -10.41 -1.10
N ASP A 33 9.90 -11.39 -0.34
CA ASP A 33 9.36 -11.70 0.97
C ASP A 33 10.17 -11.02 2.09
N LEU A 34 9.63 -11.07 3.31
CA LEU A 34 10.32 -10.60 4.51
C LEU A 34 11.61 -11.38 4.73
N ASP A 35 12.63 -10.68 5.19
CA ASP A 35 13.92 -11.28 5.55
C ASP A 35 13.93 -11.83 6.99
N ARG A 36 12.93 -11.44 7.80
CA ARG A 36 12.88 -11.74 9.23
C ARG A 36 11.61 -12.48 9.63
N ASP A 37 11.72 -13.25 10.71
CA ASP A 37 10.57 -13.86 11.37
C ASP A 37 9.79 -12.77 12.15
N ILE A 38 8.47 -12.75 11.95
CA ILE A 38 7.54 -11.79 12.57
C ILE A 38 6.68 -12.43 13.67
N THR A 39 6.94 -13.68 14.04
CA THR A 39 6.17 -14.38 15.07
C THR A 39 6.16 -13.57 16.38
N GLY A 40 4.96 -13.27 16.87
CA GLY A 40 4.74 -12.49 18.10
C GLY A 40 5.04 -10.99 18.00
N LYS A 41 5.54 -10.50 16.85
CA LYS A 41 5.87 -9.07 16.66
C LYS A 41 4.64 -8.26 16.29
N ASN A 42 4.61 -7.00 16.70
CA ASN A 42 3.65 -6.03 16.23
C ASN A 42 4.12 -5.46 14.89
N VAL A 43 3.33 -5.65 13.85
CA VAL A 43 3.66 -5.25 12.49
C VAL A 43 2.85 -4.03 12.08
N LEU A 44 3.53 -3.01 11.59
CA LEU A 44 2.92 -1.84 10.95
C LEU A 44 3.25 -1.88 9.45
N ILE A 45 2.23 -2.10 8.62
CA ILE A 45 2.33 -1.97 7.18
C ILE A 45 2.30 -0.48 6.84
N ILE A 46 3.26 -0.02 6.05
CA ILE A 46 3.32 1.37 5.58
C ILE A 46 3.21 1.36 4.06
N GLU A 47 2.17 2.00 3.56
CA GLU A 47 1.87 2.15 2.14
C GLU A 47 1.78 3.61 1.74
N ASP A 48 2.05 3.89 0.48
CA ASP A 48 1.87 5.23 -0.09
C ASP A 48 0.39 5.52 -0.37
N ILE A 49 -0.33 4.56 -0.93
CA ILE A 49 -1.73 4.71 -1.32
C ILE A 49 -2.55 3.44 -1.14
N VAL A 50 -3.75 3.59 -0.60
CA VAL A 50 -4.78 2.54 -0.54
C VAL A 50 -5.87 2.86 -1.55
N ASP A 51 -6.01 1.99 -2.54
CA ASP A 51 -6.98 2.08 -3.62
C ASP A 51 -8.10 1.04 -3.41
N THR A 52 -8.07 -0.10 -4.09
CA THR A 52 -9.12 -1.13 -4.00
C THR A 52 -9.16 -1.87 -2.67
N GLY A 53 -8.08 -1.89 -1.91
CA GLY A 53 -7.93 -2.61 -0.66
C GLY A 53 -7.55 -4.09 -0.80
N LEU A 54 -7.69 -4.69 -1.99
CA LEU A 54 -7.50 -6.13 -2.21
C LEU A 54 -6.11 -6.63 -1.79
N THR A 55 -5.06 -5.91 -2.19
CA THR A 55 -3.68 -6.29 -1.85
C THR A 55 -3.43 -6.21 -0.35
N LEU A 56 -3.91 -5.16 0.30
CA LEU A 56 -3.71 -4.97 1.74
C LEU A 56 -4.53 -5.93 2.60
N ASP A 57 -5.73 -6.28 2.17
CA ASP A 57 -6.54 -7.30 2.83
C ASP A 57 -5.81 -8.65 2.82
N TRP A 58 -5.35 -9.08 1.64
CA TRP A 58 -4.56 -10.28 1.50
C TRP A 58 -3.27 -10.24 2.32
N LEU A 59 -2.53 -9.12 2.28
CA LEU A 59 -1.28 -8.94 2.99
C LEU A 59 -1.47 -9.01 4.51
N SER A 60 -2.50 -8.35 5.02
CA SER A 60 -2.85 -8.39 6.44
C SER A 60 -3.16 -9.81 6.90
N TYR A 61 -3.95 -10.55 6.12
CA TYR A 61 -4.25 -11.94 6.40
C TYR A 61 -2.96 -12.80 6.38
N ASN A 62 -2.13 -12.63 5.36
CA ASN A 62 -0.87 -13.36 5.21
C ASN A 62 0.06 -13.15 6.40
N LEU A 63 0.27 -11.89 6.82
CA LEU A 63 1.15 -11.58 7.96
C LEU A 63 0.58 -12.10 9.29
N LYS A 64 -0.73 -12.02 9.49
CA LYS A 64 -1.39 -12.62 10.66
C LYS A 64 -1.22 -14.15 10.67
N SER A 65 -1.34 -14.81 9.52
CA SER A 65 -1.16 -16.27 9.41
C SER A 65 0.27 -16.73 9.71
N ARG A 66 1.25 -15.82 9.60
CA ARG A 66 2.65 -16.07 10.00
C ARG A 66 2.91 -15.87 11.49
N GLY A 67 1.86 -15.63 12.28
CA GLY A 67 1.96 -15.50 13.74
C GLY A 67 2.33 -14.11 14.23
N ALA A 68 2.16 -13.06 13.43
CA ALA A 68 2.30 -11.69 13.92
C ALA A 68 1.40 -11.45 15.15
N GLY A 69 1.91 -10.75 16.16
CA GLY A 69 1.15 -10.43 17.37
C GLY A 69 0.04 -9.41 17.09
N SER A 70 0.31 -8.46 16.19
CA SER A 70 -0.69 -7.56 15.63
C SER A 70 -0.27 -7.12 14.22
N VAL A 71 -1.25 -6.72 13.40
CA VAL A 71 -1.01 -6.12 12.08
C VAL A 71 -1.88 -4.88 11.98
N GLU A 72 -1.26 -3.72 11.84
CA GLU A 72 -1.92 -2.44 11.61
C GLU A 72 -1.44 -1.84 10.28
N ILE A 73 -2.21 -0.94 9.71
CA ILE A 73 -1.91 -0.30 8.44
C ILE A 73 -1.86 1.21 8.60
N MET A 74 -0.86 1.81 7.95
CA MET A 74 -0.69 3.25 7.80
C MET A 74 -0.54 3.58 6.32
N THR A 75 -1.19 4.64 5.86
CA THR A 75 -1.06 5.12 4.49
C THR A 75 -1.00 6.64 4.43
N VAL A 76 -0.33 7.16 3.42
CA VAL A 76 -0.36 8.61 3.13
C VAL A 76 -1.67 8.99 2.46
N LEU A 77 -2.11 8.23 1.46
CA LEU A 77 -3.31 8.48 0.69
C LEU A 77 -4.29 7.30 0.77
N ARG A 78 -5.58 7.61 0.83
CA ARG A 78 -6.64 6.61 0.71
C ARG A 78 -7.72 7.11 -0.25
N LYS A 79 -8.24 6.21 -1.10
CA LYS A 79 -9.37 6.47 -2.01
C LYS A 79 -10.60 5.70 -1.52
N PRO A 80 -11.43 6.25 -0.64
CA PRO A 80 -12.59 5.53 -0.08
C PRO A 80 -13.55 5.04 -1.16
N ASP A 81 -13.78 5.85 -2.20
CA ASP A 81 -14.71 5.54 -3.29
C ASP A 81 -14.17 4.49 -4.28
N ALA A 82 -12.91 4.12 -4.18
CA ALA A 82 -12.30 3.06 -4.99
C ALA A 82 -12.30 1.70 -4.30
N ALA A 83 -12.62 1.65 -3.00
CA ALA A 83 -12.55 0.44 -2.20
C ALA A 83 -13.50 -0.64 -2.73
N ILE A 84 -12.94 -1.81 -3.03
CA ILE A 84 -13.68 -3.05 -3.34
C ILE A 84 -13.82 -3.88 -2.05
N VAL A 85 -12.76 -3.87 -1.23
CA VAL A 85 -12.73 -4.52 0.07
C VAL A 85 -12.47 -3.45 1.13
N GLN A 86 -13.23 -3.51 2.21
CA GLN A 86 -13.01 -2.62 3.37
C GLN A 86 -11.83 -3.14 4.18
N VAL A 87 -10.75 -2.37 4.16
CA VAL A 87 -9.55 -2.64 4.96
C VAL A 87 -9.52 -1.65 6.11
N ASP A 88 -9.28 -2.15 7.32
CA ASP A 88 -9.11 -1.30 8.49
C ASP A 88 -7.73 -0.62 8.44
N VAL A 89 -7.69 0.60 7.91
CA VAL A 89 -6.50 1.44 7.85
C VAL A 89 -6.50 2.35 9.07
N ARG A 90 -5.65 2.04 10.04
CA ARG A 90 -5.63 2.74 11.32
C ARG A 90 -5.13 4.17 11.25
N TYR A 91 -4.13 4.42 10.40
CA TYR A 91 -3.51 5.74 10.26
C TYR A 91 -3.60 6.18 8.80
N VAL A 92 -4.38 7.23 8.55
CA VAL A 92 -4.61 7.78 7.21
C VAL A 92 -4.13 9.23 7.19
N GLY A 93 -3.27 9.55 6.24
CA GLY A 93 -2.84 10.92 6.00
C GLY A 93 -3.97 11.74 5.38
N PHE A 94 -4.41 11.36 4.19
CA PHE A 94 -5.43 12.08 3.44
C PHE A 94 -6.38 11.13 2.70
N ASP A 95 -7.67 11.40 2.76
CA ASP A 95 -8.65 10.84 1.83
C ASP A 95 -8.70 11.69 0.56
N ILE A 96 -8.61 11.03 -0.59
CA ILE A 96 -8.63 11.68 -1.90
C ILE A 96 -9.71 11.06 -2.81
N PRO A 97 -10.17 11.79 -3.84
CA PRO A 97 -11.07 11.26 -4.85
C PRO A 97 -10.47 10.09 -5.63
N LYS A 98 -11.30 9.40 -6.41
CA LYS A 98 -10.91 8.27 -7.26
C LYS A 98 -10.17 8.72 -8.53
N ASP A 99 -9.23 9.65 -8.38
CA ASP A 99 -8.41 10.15 -9.49
C ASP A 99 -7.08 9.39 -9.56
N PHE A 100 -6.47 9.39 -10.75
CA PHE A 100 -5.12 8.87 -10.90
C PHE A 100 -4.11 9.92 -10.44
N VAL A 101 -3.31 9.59 -9.42
CA VAL A 101 -2.35 10.52 -8.82
C VAL A 101 -0.92 10.11 -9.08
N ILE A 102 -0.05 11.10 -9.23
CA ILE A 102 1.37 10.98 -9.50
C ILE A 102 2.17 11.91 -8.60
N GLY A 103 3.46 11.71 -8.55
CA GLY A 103 4.40 12.53 -7.78
C GLY A 103 4.61 12.04 -6.36
N TYR A 104 5.59 12.58 -5.71
CA TYR A 104 6.01 12.22 -4.35
C TYR A 104 6.30 10.71 -4.21
N GLY A 105 6.91 10.11 -5.24
CA GLY A 105 7.18 8.67 -5.35
C GLY A 105 6.19 7.90 -6.22
N LEU A 106 4.95 8.36 -6.34
CA LEU A 106 3.93 7.75 -7.21
C LEU A 106 4.25 8.01 -8.69
N ASP A 107 3.99 7.01 -9.54
CA ASP A 107 4.36 7.06 -10.95
C ASP A 107 3.19 6.83 -11.90
N PHE A 108 3.46 7.17 -13.15
CA PHE A 108 2.79 6.68 -14.34
C PHE A 108 3.85 6.25 -15.37
N ASN A 109 3.87 4.97 -15.74
CA ASN A 109 4.86 4.40 -16.66
C ASN A 109 6.32 4.73 -16.26
N GLU A 110 6.65 4.55 -14.96
CA GLU A 110 7.96 4.86 -14.36
C GLU A 110 8.37 6.34 -14.42
N LYS A 111 7.43 7.26 -14.67
CA LYS A 111 7.67 8.71 -14.74
C LYS A 111 6.97 9.42 -13.58
N TYR A 112 7.40 10.65 -13.31
CA TYR A 112 6.79 11.59 -12.36
C TYR A 112 7.04 11.31 -10.87
N ARG A 113 7.75 10.26 -10.49
CA ARG A 113 8.09 9.99 -9.08
C ARG A 113 8.85 11.13 -8.40
N ASN A 114 9.62 11.90 -9.18
CA ASN A 114 10.47 12.98 -8.71
C ASN A 114 9.74 14.30 -8.43
N LEU A 115 8.46 14.42 -8.73
CA LEU A 115 7.70 15.62 -8.39
C LEU A 115 7.65 15.79 -6.86
N PRO A 116 7.97 16.98 -6.32
CA PRO A 116 7.97 17.22 -4.87
C PRO A 116 6.57 17.50 -4.30
N PHE A 117 5.53 17.11 -5.03
CA PHE A 117 4.12 17.23 -4.68
C PHE A 117 3.33 16.08 -5.30
N ILE A 118 2.11 15.89 -4.84
CA ILE A 118 1.16 14.96 -5.43
C ILE A 118 0.23 15.74 -6.35
N ALA A 119 0.03 15.24 -7.57
CA ALA A 119 -0.83 15.84 -8.58
C ALA A 119 -1.77 14.79 -9.20
N VAL A 120 -2.90 15.26 -9.72
CA VAL A 120 -3.80 14.42 -10.53
C VAL A 120 -3.28 14.37 -11.96
N LEU A 121 -3.12 13.17 -12.50
CA LEU A 121 -2.76 12.98 -13.91
C LEU A 121 -3.97 13.29 -14.79
N ALA A 122 -3.76 14.07 -15.84
CA ALA A 122 -4.84 14.39 -16.77
C ALA A 122 -5.37 13.13 -17.46
N LYS A 123 -6.70 12.98 -17.54
CA LYS A 123 -7.35 11.75 -18.03
C LYS A 123 -6.87 11.31 -19.40
N HIS A 124 -6.68 12.24 -20.32
CA HIS A 124 -6.18 11.94 -21.68
C HIS A 124 -4.79 11.31 -21.74
N MET A 125 -4.08 11.23 -20.62
CA MET A 125 -2.75 10.59 -20.53
C MET A 125 -2.84 9.09 -20.26
N TYR A 126 -3.97 8.58 -19.76
CA TYR A 126 -4.14 7.18 -19.36
C TYR A 126 -5.45 6.55 -19.85
N GLU A 127 -6.34 7.33 -20.44
CA GLU A 127 -7.52 6.92 -21.21
C GLU A 127 -7.16 7.01 -22.72
#